data_536ce69b534aa30bb9cbcf562abeaa92
#
_entry.id   536ce69b534aa30bb9cbcf562abeaa92
#
_cell.length_a   1.000
_cell.length_b   1.000
_cell.length_c   1.000
_cell.angle_alpha   90.00
_cell.angle_beta   90.00
_cell.angle_gamma   90.00
#
_symmetry.space_group_name_H-M   'P 1'
#
loop_
_entity.id
_entity.type
_entity.pdbx_description
1 polymer ?
#
loop_
_entity_poly.entity_id
_entity_poly.type
_entity_poly.pdbx_seq_one_letter_code
_entity_poly.pdbx_strand_id
1 'polypeptide(L)'
;MSSFEMNKIAGAILSAMMLAMFSGLIAGFLVSPKPLAQPAYMVAAAPAPQTAGAGAAGAQQAKAEEGEAEPIGPLLASASVDDGKSRARVVCNACHTFDKGGPNRIGPNLYDTVGEPIAEGHNGFSFSPALAAHKGEKWTADALNLWLAKPGTFAKGTKMTFAGFPNAKDRADVIAYLNSLSDNPKPLTASK
;
A
#
# COMPACT_ATOMS: atom_id res chain seq x y z
N MET A 1 -42.36 -3.40 -36.98
CA MET A 1 -41.13 -2.88 -37.62
C MET A 1 -41.00 -3.58 -38.98
N SER A 2 -40.78 -2.83 -40.06
CA SER A 2 -40.59 -3.44 -41.36
C SER A 2 -39.18 -4.08 -41.47
N SER A 3 -39.03 -5.08 -42.36
CA SER A 3 -37.70 -5.71 -42.63
C SER A 3 -36.64 -4.66 -43.01
N PHE A 4 -37.07 -3.54 -43.61
CA PHE A 4 -36.21 -2.46 -44.02
C PHE A 4 -35.68 -1.64 -42.81
N GLU A 5 -36.49 -1.41 -41.78
CA GLU A 5 -36.07 -0.78 -40.54
C GLU A 5 -35.12 -1.65 -39.74
N MET A 6 -35.39 -2.95 -39.68
CA MET A 6 -34.48 -3.93 -39.06
C MET A 6 -33.10 -3.96 -39.72
N ASN A 7 -33.06 -3.90 -41.05
CA ASN A 7 -31.78 -3.86 -41.78
C ASN A 7 -31.00 -2.58 -41.56
N LYS A 8 -31.67 -1.42 -41.42
CA LYS A 8 -30.99 -0.15 -41.05
C LYS A 8 -30.38 -0.23 -39.68
N ILE A 9 -31.11 -0.74 -38.68
CA ILE A 9 -30.65 -0.87 -37.30
C ILE A 9 -29.46 -1.87 -37.27
N ALA A 10 -29.58 -3.02 -37.93
CA ALA A 10 -28.50 -3.98 -37.99
C ALA A 10 -27.23 -3.42 -38.65
N GLY A 11 -27.39 -2.68 -39.74
CA GLY A 11 -26.27 -2.02 -40.43
C GLY A 11 -25.61 -0.93 -39.55
N ALA A 12 -26.38 -0.16 -38.81
CA ALA A 12 -25.83 0.86 -37.90
C ALA A 12 -25.03 0.21 -36.75
N ILE A 13 -25.54 -0.89 -36.16
CA ILE A 13 -24.86 -1.63 -35.10
C ILE A 13 -23.55 -2.24 -35.61
N LEU A 14 -23.57 -2.89 -36.77
CA LEU A 14 -22.38 -3.49 -37.38
C LEU A 14 -21.33 -2.42 -37.70
N SER A 15 -21.73 -1.28 -38.25
CA SER A 15 -20.81 -0.17 -38.53
C SER A 15 -20.17 0.39 -37.27
N ALA A 16 -20.94 0.56 -36.19
CA ALA A 16 -20.41 1.01 -34.89
C ALA A 16 -19.42 0.01 -34.30
N MET A 17 -19.71 -1.29 -34.36
CA MET A 17 -18.80 -2.35 -33.92
C MET A 17 -17.49 -2.37 -34.72
N MET A 18 -17.55 -2.22 -36.04
CA MET A 18 -16.36 -2.13 -36.88
C MET A 18 -15.51 -0.92 -36.54
N LEU A 19 -16.11 0.26 -36.36
CA LEU A 19 -15.38 1.46 -35.96
C LEU A 19 -14.69 1.30 -34.59
N ALA A 20 -15.37 0.73 -33.61
CA ALA A 20 -14.80 0.44 -32.31
C ALA A 20 -13.61 -0.53 -32.41
N MET A 21 -13.74 -1.57 -33.20
CA MET A 21 -12.69 -2.57 -33.40
C MET A 21 -11.45 -1.97 -34.11
N PHE A 22 -11.67 -1.19 -35.18
CA PHE A 22 -10.58 -0.48 -35.87
C PHE A 22 -9.89 0.55 -34.97
N SER A 23 -10.65 1.30 -34.18
CA SER A 23 -10.07 2.24 -33.22
C SER A 23 -9.20 1.55 -32.18
N GLY A 24 -9.63 0.38 -31.68
CA GLY A 24 -8.86 -0.43 -30.75
C GLY A 24 -7.55 -0.97 -31.37
N LEU A 25 -7.60 -1.45 -32.63
CA LEU A 25 -6.42 -1.92 -33.33
C LEU A 25 -5.41 -0.79 -33.60
N ILE A 26 -5.89 0.40 -34.03
CA ILE A 26 -5.03 1.55 -34.26
C ILE A 26 -4.43 2.04 -32.95
N ALA A 27 -5.22 2.13 -31.88
CA ALA A 27 -4.71 2.49 -30.56
C ALA A 27 -3.66 1.50 -30.04
N GLY A 28 -3.90 0.19 -30.19
CA GLY A 28 -2.93 -0.84 -29.84
C GLY A 28 -1.63 -0.78 -30.65
N PHE A 29 -1.70 -0.37 -31.91
CA PHE A 29 -0.51 -0.20 -32.76
C PHE A 29 0.27 1.08 -32.41
N LEU A 30 -0.42 2.19 -32.15
CA LEU A 30 0.22 3.47 -31.85
C LEU A 30 0.71 3.57 -30.41
N VAL A 31 0.01 2.91 -29.47
CA VAL A 31 0.31 2.94 -28.03
C VAL A 31 0.74 1.54 -27.55
N SER A 32 1.68 0.89 -28.28
CA SER A 32 2.29 -0.35 -27.82
C SER A 32 3.30 -0.03 -26.71
N PRO A 33 2.96 -0.22 -25.42
CA PRO A 33 3.95 -0.05 -24.35
C PRO A 33 5.03 -1.11 -24.53
N LYS A 34 6.30 -0.70 -24.61
CA LYS A 34 7.41 -1.65 -24.59
C LYS A 34 7.34 -2.42 -23.28
N PRO A 35 7.29 -3.77 -23.29
CA PRO A 35 7.39 -4.54 -22.07
C PRO A 35 8.69 -4.16 -21.36
N LEU A 36 8.59 -3.72 -20.11
CA LEU A 36 9.78 -3.54 -19.30
C LEU A 36 10.42 -4.92 -19.10
N ALA A 37 11.72 -5.02 -19.31
CA ALA A 37 12.47 -6.27 -19.13
C ALA A 37 12.39 -6.79 -17.68
N GLN A 38 12.02 -5.92 -16.75
CA GLN A 38 11.64 -6.26 -15.38
C GLN A 38 10.38 -5.46 -15.02
N PRO A 39 9.32 -6.08 -14.46
CA PRO A 39 8.16 -5.36 -14.01
C PRO A 39 8.58 -4.40 -12.89
N ALA A 40 8.18 -3.12 -13.01
CA ALA A 40 8.45 -2.10 -12.01
C ALA A 40 7.82 -2.41 -10.64
N TYR A 41 6.86 -3.35 -10.62
CA TYR A 41 6.22 -3.85 -9.41
C TYR A 41 6.05 -5.36 -9.53
N MET A 42 6.68 -6.13 -8.66
CA MET A 42 6.35 -7.54 -8.43
C MET A 42 5.09 -7.59 -7.56
N VAL A 43 3.93 -7.64 -8.17
CA VAL A 43 2.71 -8.02 -7.46
C VAL A 43 2.78 -9.52 -7.25
N ALA A 44 2.94 -9.98 -6.01
CA ALA A 44 2.80 -11.39 -5.69
C ALA A 44 1.37 -11.81 -6.06
N ALA A 45 1.25 -12.58 -7.15
CA ALA A 45 -0.02 -13.13 -7.58
C ALA A 45 -0.59 -14.04 -6.49
N ALA A 46 -1.86 -13.85 -6.16
CA ALA A 46 -2.60 -14.79 -5.32
C ALA A 46 -2.56 -16.19 -5.95
N PRO A 47 -2.47 -17.28 -5.15
CA PRO A 47 -2.33 -18.63 -5.69
C PRO A 47 -3.61 -19.05 -6.44
N ALA A 48 -3.45 -19.29 -7.74
CA ALA A 48 -4.43 -20.02 -8.54
C ALA A 48 -4.30 -21.52 -8.24
N PRO A 49 -5.37 -22.33 -8.36
CA PRO A 49 -5.34 -23.75 -8.05
C PRO A 49 -4.36 -24.49 -8.96
N GLN A 50 -3.47 -25.26 -8.34
CA GLN A 50 -2.39 -25.99 -9.02
C GLN A 50 -2.93 -27.24 -9.74
N THR A 51 -2.63 -27.34 -11.03
CA THR A 51 -2.46 -28.64 -11.71
C THR A 51 -0.96 -28.88 -11.89
N ALA A 52 -0.53 -30.10 -11.58
CA ALA A 52 0.86 -30.49 -11.42
C ALA A 52 1.67 -30.48 -12.72
N GLY A 53 2.93 -30.06 -12.63
CA GLY A 53 3.94 -30.25 -13.67
C GLY A 53 5.31 -29.70 -13.23
N ALA A 54 6.29 -30.55 -13.11
CA ALA A 54 7.60 -30.37 -12.47
C ALA A 54 8.55 -29.40 -13.19
N GLY A 55 9.41 -28.73 -12.41
CA GLY A 55 10.63 -28.05 -12.89
C GLY A 55 11.25 -27.14 -11.85
N ALA A 56 12.34 -27.57 -11.22
CA ALA A 56 13.08 -26.92 -10.13
C ALA A 56 13.87 -25.68 -10.57
N ALA A 57 13.85 -24.63 -9.75
CA ALA A 57 15.04 -23.81 -9.40
C ALA A 57 14.66 -22.77 -8.32
N GLY A 58 15.21 -22.94 -7.14
CA GLY A 58 15.56 -22.08 -6.02
C GLY A 58 15.01 -20.67 -5.94
N ALA A 59 13.85 -20.49 -5.30
CA ALA A 59 13.50 -19.24 -4.62
C ALA A 59 13.34 -19.59 -3.13
N GLN A 60 14.26 -19.11 -2.31
CA GLN A 60 14.13 -19.18 -0.86
C GLN A 60 12.90 -18.34 -0.45
N GLN A 61 11.79 -19.01 -0.27
CA GLN A 61 10.64 -18.48 0.44
C GLN A 61 11.04 -18.37 1.92
N ALA A 62 11.30 -17.15 2.37
CA ALA A 62 11.27 -16.86 3.79
C ALA A 62 9.83 -17.19 4.26
N LYS A 63 9.74 -18.26 5.05
CA LYS A 63 8.53 -18.69 5.75
C LYS A 63 8.15 -17.59 6.73
N ALA A 64 7.17 -16.75 6.35
CA ALA A 64 6.59 -15.81 7.27
C ALA A 64 5.84 -16.62 8.34
N GLU A 65 6.41 -16.72 9.52
CA GLU A 65 5.70 -17.19 10.71
C GLU A 65 4.59 -16.20 11.02
N GLU A 66 3.38 -16.72 11.24
CA GLU A 66 2.20 -15.94 11.57
C GLU A 66 2.43 -15.21 12.90
N GLY A 67 2.67 -13.90 12.84
CA GLY A 67 2.65 -13.03 14.00
C GLY A 67 3.82 -12.07 14.18
N GLU A 68 4.96 -12.27 13.51
CA GLU A 68 6.14 -11.44 13.73
C GLU A 68 6.63 -10.82 12.42
N ALA A 69 6.54 -9.48 12.31
CA ALA A 69 7.12 -8.78 11.17
C ALA A 69 8.66 -8.88 11.27
N GLU A 70 9.32 -9.11 10.12
CA GLU A 70 10.78 -9.12 10.04
C GLU A 70 11.36 -7.85 10.71
N PRO A 71 12.37 -8.02 11.60
CA PRO A 71 13.01 -6.89 12.28
C PRO A 71 13.62 -5.89 11.29
N ILE A 72 13.37 -4.60 11.48
CA ILE A 72 13.86 -3.55 10.59
C ILE A 72 15.05 -2.76 11.14
N GLY A 73 15.52 -3.07 12.34
CA GLY A 73 16.60 -2.32 12.99
C GLY A 73 17.80 -2.04 12.09
N PRO A 74 18.40 -3.05 11.44
CA PRO A 74 19.51 -2.83 10.51
C PRO A 74 19.13 -1.98 9.28
N LEU A 75 17.87 -2.06 8.83
CA LEU A 75 17.38 -1.35 7.66
C LEU A 75 17.13 0.13 7.93
N LEU A 76 16.81 0.51 9.18
CA LEU A 76 16.57 1.89 9.55
C LEU A 76 17.80 2.79 9.34
N ALA A 77 19.00 2.24 9.50
CA ALA A 77 20.25 2.99 9.29
C ALA A 77 20.48 3.37 7.82
N SER A 78 19.90 2.63 6.89
CA SER A 78 20.01 2.84 5.43
C SER A 78 18.67 3.22 4.79
N ALA A 79 17.67 3.56 5.59
CA ALA A 79 16.33 3.88 5.12
C ALA A 79 16.32 5.21 4.34
N SER A 80 15.60 5.21 3.22
CA SER A 80 15.44 6.36 2.34
C SER A 80 14.16 7.13 2.68
N VAL A 81 14.31 8.38 3.15
CA VAL A 81 13.19 9.29 3.40
C VAL A 81 12.40 9.58 2.12
N ASP A 82 13.08 9.73 0.97
CA ASP A 82 12.43 10.05 -0.31
C ASP A 82 11.63 8.86 -0.85
N ASP A 83 12.14 7.64 -0.73
CA ASP A 83 11.39 6.43 -1.10
C ASP A 83 10.18 6.26 -0.18
N GLY A 84 10.37 6.45 1.12
CA GLY A 84 9.30 6.43 2.12
C GLY A 84 8.22 7.46 1.84
N LYS A 85 8.60 8.69 1.50
CA LYS A 85 7.68 9.76 1.09
C LYS A 85 6.87 9.38 -0.14
N SER A 86 7.53 8.84 -1.15
CA SER A 86 6.89 8.42 -2.39
C SER A 86 5.85 7.33 -2.13
N ARG A 87 6.17 6.31 -1.33
CA ARG A 87 5.26 5.24 -0.93
C ARG A 87 4.09 5.74 -0.08
N ALA A 88 4.39 6.53 0.94
CA ALA A 88 3.36 7.08 1.82
C ALA A 88 2.36 7.97 1.05
N ARG A 89 2.83 8.78 0.10
CA ARG A 89 1.96 9.60 -0.73
C ARG A 89 1.01 8.77 -1.61
N VAL A 90 1.48 7.66 -2.14
CA VAL A 90 0.63 6.78 -2.97
C VAL A 90 -0.38 6.03 -2.14
N VAL A 91 0.02 5.51 -0.97
CA VAL A 91 -0.80 4.57 -0.19
C VAL A 91 -1.58 5.26 0.92
N CYS A 92 -0.95 6.16 1.67
CA CYS A 92 -1.53 6.72 2.90
C CYS A 92 -2.32 8.01 2.66
N ASN A 93 -1.96 8.80 1.61
CA ASN A 93 -2.56 10.12 1.35
C ASN A 93 -4.06 10.07 1.04
N ALA A 94 -4.60 8.92 0.66
CA ALA A 94 -6.04 8.76 0.48
C ALA A 94 -6.82 8.99 1.78
N CYS A 95 -6.22 8.61 2.93
CA CYS A 95 -6.88 8.61 4.23
C CYS A 95 -6.23 9.57 5.25
N HIS A 96 -4.97 9.94 5.07
CA HIS A 96 -4.18 10.73 6.03
C HIS A 96 -3.68 12.05 5.42
N THR A 97 -3.31 13.00 6.29
CA THR A 97 -2.52 14.19 5.94
C THR A 97 -1.16 14.12 6.61
N PHE A 98 -0.18 14.89 6.10
CA PHE A 98 1.22 14.83 6.55
C PHE A 98 1.74 16.18 7.04
N ASP A 99 1.03 17.26 6.73
CA ASP A 99 1.49 18.61 7.03
C ASP A 99 1.31 18.94 8.51
N LYS A 100 2.20 19.76 9.07
CA LYS A 100 2.08 20.25 10.45
C LYS A 100 0.75 20.95 10.66
N GLY A 101 -0.03 20.48 11.63
CA GLY A 101 -1.36 21.01 11.91
C GLY A 101 -2.41 20.68 10.84
N GLY A 102 -2.10 19.77 9.93
CA GLY A 102 -3.03 19.31 8.91
C GLY A 102 -4.29 18.66 9.53
N PRO A 103 -5.43 18.70 8.81
CA PRO A 103 -6.69 18.16 9.32
C PRO A 103 -6.66 16.63 9.38
N ASN A 104 -7.38 16.05 10.34
CA ASN A 104 -7.76 14.65 10.29
C ASN A 104 -8.70 14.43 9.12
N ARG A 105 -8.61 13.24 8.49
CA ARG A 105 -9.47 12.78 7.40
C ARG A 105 -10.17 11.48 7.81
N ILE A 106 -10.17 10.47 6.94
CA ILE A 106 -10.61 9.11 7.29
C ILE A 106 -9.71 8.53 8.40
N GLY A 107 -8.41 8.84 8.33
CA GLY A 107 -7.41 8.59 9.35
C GLY A 107 -6.88 9.89 9.99
N PRO A 108 -6.08 9.80 11.06
CA PRO A 108 -5.47 10.97 11.69
C PRO A 108 -4.40 11.61 10.81
N ASN A 109 -4.06 12.86 11.10
CA ASN A 109 -2.85 13.47 10.58
C ASN A 109 -1.61 12.69 11.06
N LEU A 110 -0.62 12.51 10.22
CA LEU A 110 0.59 11.70 10.51
C LEU A 110 1.83 12.54 10.89
N TYR A 111 1.68 13.87 10.98
CA TYR A 111 2.75 14.72 11.48
C TYR A 111 3.05 14.39 12.94
N ASP A 112 4.33 14.28 13.29
CA ASP A 112 4.83 14.00 14.64
C ASP A 112 4.31 12.70 15.29
N THR A 113 4.00 11.68 14.46
CA THR A 113 3.46 10.40 14.96
C THR A 113 4.52 9.55 15.65
N VAL A 114 5.79 9.59 15.18
CA VAL A 114 6.85 8.71 15.71
C VAL A 114 7.21 9.11 17.14
N GLY A 115 7.10 8.14 18.07
CA GLY A 115 7.37 8.33 19.49
C GLY A 115 6.17 8.83 20.30
N GLU A 116 5.05 9.20 19.63
CA GLU A 116 3.82 9.59 20.31
C GLU A 116 3.08 8.38 20.92
N PRO A 117 2.23 8.59 21.94
CA PRO A 117 1.38 7.52 22.47
C PRO A 117 0.41 6.99 21.41
N ILE A 118 0.21 5.66 21.41
CA ILE A 118 -0.74 5.01 20.49
C ILE A 118 -2.16 5.40 20.88
N ALA A 119 -2.98 5.73 19.88
CA ALA A 119 -4.38 6.11 20.02
C ALA A 119 -4.63 7.33 20.93
N GLU A 120 -3.65 8.22 21.04
CA GLU A 120 -3.78 9.49 21.78
C GLU A 120 -3.33 10.67 20.91
N GLY A 121 -3.67 11.88 21.29
CA GLY A 121 -3.32 13.10 20.55
C GLY A 121 -4.06 13.23 19.20
N HIS A 122 -3.33 13.66 18.17
CA HIS A 122 -3.82 13.84 16.80
C HIS A 122 -5.10 14.67 16.68
N ASN A 123 -5.13 15.81 17.33
CA ASN A 123 -6.22 16.81 17.21
C ASN A 123 -7.63 16.21 17.44
N GLY A 124 -7.77 15.36 18.46
CA GLY A 124 -9.07 14.78 18.83
C GLY A 124 -9.59 13.71 17.87
N PHE A 125 -8.74 13.04 17.08
CA PHE A 125 -9.17 11.94 16.25
C PHE A 125 -9.74 10.77 17.06
N SER A 126 -10.89 10.24 16.64
CA SER A 126 -11.56 9.11 17.30
C SER A 126 -11.02 7.77 16.80
N PHE A 127 -10.10 7.19 17.52
CA PHE A 127 -9.49 5.90 17.21
C PHE A 127 -10.49 4.73 17.40
N SER A 128 -10.22 3.61 16.75
CA SER A 128 -10.98 2.37 16.96
C SER A 128 -10.73 1.82 18.38
N PRO A 129 -11.70 1.12 19.00
CA PRO A 129 -11.48 0.44 20.27
C PRO A 129 -10.28 -0.51 20.25
N ALA A 130 -10.08 -1.20 19.12
CA ALA A 130 -8.96 -2.11 18.93
C ALA A 130 -7.59 -1.41 19.02
N LEU A 131 -7.45 -0.20 18.44
CA LEU A 131 -6.20 0.55 18.57
C LEU A 131 -6.10 1.23 19.92
N ALA A 132 -7.22 1.66 20.49
CA ALA A 132 -7.27 2.24 21.83
C ALA A 132 -6.87 1.25 22.96
N ALA A 133 -6.93 -0.06 22.70
CA ALA A 133 -6.42 -1.09 23.61
C ALA A 133 -4.89 -1.00 23.82
N HIS A 134 -4.17 -0.37 22.87
CA HIS A 134 -2.71 -0.11 22.94
C HIS A 134 -2.37 1.24 23.62
N LYS A 135 -3.32 1.90 24.28
CA LYS A 135 -3.04 3.11 25.04
C LYS A 135 -1.97 2.86 26.11
N GLY A 136 -1.03 3.80 26.21
CA GLY A 136 0.14 3.67 27.08
C GLY A 136 1.37 3.14 26.38
N GLU A 137 1.22 2.49 25.23
CA GLU A 137 2.32 2.17 24.32
C GLU A 137 2.65 3.38 23.44
N LYS A 138 3.83 3.35 22.79
CA LYS A 138 4.27 4.43 21.89
C LYS A 138 4.47 3.89 20.48
N TRP A 139 4.30 4.76 19.50
CA TRP A 139 4.69 4.51 18.13
C TRP A 139 6.22 4.47 17.98
N THR A 140 6.86 3.47 18.58
CA THR A 140 8.27 3.16 18.33
C THR A 140 8.48 2.67 16.90
N ALA A 141 9.73 2.61 16.44
CA ALA A 141 10.04 2.03 15.12
C ALA A 141 9.55 0.58 15.01
N ASP A 142 9.68 -0.20 16.10
CA ASP A 142 9.22 -1.60 16.12
C ASP A 142 7.67 -1.70 16.11
N ALA A 143 6.98 -0.88 16.91
CA ALA A 143 5.51 -0.84 16.89
C ALA A 143 4.99 -0.42 15.51
N LEU A 144 5.61 0.58 14.87
CA LEU A 144 5.29 0.99 13.50
C LEU A 144 5.62 -0.10 12.48
N ASN A 145 6.70 -0.85 12.66
CA ASN A 145 7.03 -2.00 11.82
C ASN A 145 5.92 -3.05 11.84
N LEU A 146 5.47 -3.45 13.01
CA LEU A 146 4.38 -4.41 13.19
C LEU A 146 3.06 -3.87 12.60
N TRP A 147 2.74 -2.62 12.90
CA TRP A 147 1.56 -1.93 12.39
C TRP A 147 1.56 -1.85 10.87
N LEU A 148 2.66 -1.40 10.27
CA LEU A 148 2.78 -1.26 8.81
C LEU A 148 2.91 -2.59 8.09
N ALA A 149 3.36 -3.66 8.77
CA ALA A 149 3.35 -5.00 8.19
C ALA A 149 1.92 -5.52 8.02
N LYS A 150 1.06 -5.39 9.04
CA LYS A 150 -0.32 -5.86 8.98
C LYS A 150 -1.16 -5.21 10.10
N PRO A 151 -1.82 -4.07 9.85
CA PRO A 151 -2.60 -3.37 10.87
C PRO A 151 -3.65 -4.24 11.56
N GLY A 152 -4.33 -5.09 10.79
CA GLY A 152 -5.35 -6.00 11.32
C GLY A 152 -4.82 -7.10 12.24
N THR A 153 -3.52 -7.42 12.19
CA THR A 153 -2.86 -8.35 13.13
C THR A 153 -2.43 -7.60 14.38
N PHE A 154 -1.84 -6.41 14.23
CA PHE A 154 -1.41 -5.58 15.35
C PHE A 154 -2.60 -5.16 16.24
N ALA A 155 -3.67 -4.66 15.63
CA ALA A 155 -4.89 -4.25 16.35
C ALA A 155 -6.11 -4.89 15.69
N LYS A 156 -6.48 -6.06 16.15
CA LYS A 156 -7.58 -6.88 15.60
C LYS A 156 -8.91 -6.15 15.73
N GLY A 157 -9.53 -5.80 14.59
CA GLY A 157 -10.74 -4.98 14.55
C GLY A 157 -10.47 -3.49 14.35
N THR A 158 -9.26 -3.10 13.97
CA THR A 158 -8.95 -1.73 13.54
C THR A 158 -9.82 -1.30 12.36
N LYS A 159 -10.16 -0.01 12.32
CA LYS A 159 -10.87 0.60 11.18
C LYS A 159 -9.97 0.85 9.97
N MET A 160 -8.65 0.78 10.13
CA MET A 160 -7.70 0.94 9.03
C MET A 160 -7.70 -0.31 8.15
N THR A 161 -8.11 -0.15 6.89
CA THR A 161 -8.27 -1.26 5.93
C THR A 161 -7.02 -1.54 5.10
N PHE A 162 -5.91 -0.89 5.40
CA PHE A 162 -4.63 -1.08 4.72
C PHE A 162 -4.14 -2.52 4.89
N ALA A 163 -3.75 -3.16 3.77
CA ALA A 163 -3.31 -4.55 3.78
C ALA A 163 -1.94 -4.77 4.43
N GLY A 164 -1.12 -3.72 4.48
CA GLY A 164 0.26 -3.75 4.98
C GLY A 164 1.31 -3.68 3.87
N PHE A 165 2.55 -3.40 4.26
CA PHE A 165 3.74 -3.52 3.42
C PHE A 165 4.46 -4.83 3.74
N PRO A 166 4.49 -5.81 2.82
CA PRO A 166 5.16 -7.09 3.07
C PRO A 166 6.69 -6.95 3.18
N ASN A 167 7.27 -6.02 2.44
CA ASN A 167 8.72 -5.81 2.38
C ASN A 167 9.21 -4.97 3.58
N ALA A 168 10.18 -5.47 4.32
CA ALA A 168 10.77 -4.81 5.48
C ALA A 168 11.46 -3.49 5.13
N LYS A 169 12.14 -3.42 3.97
CA LYS A 169 12.76 -2.17 3.50
C LYS A 169 11.73 -1.07 3.28
N ASP A 170 10.59 -1.40 2.67
CA ASP A 170 9.52 -0.44 2.41
C ASP A 170 8.96 0.12 3.72
N ARG A 171 8.83 -0.72 4.75
CA ARG A 171 8.40 -0.30 6.08
C ARG A 171 9.44 0.62 6.74
N ALA A 172 10.73 0.25 6.66
CA ALA A 172 11.81 1.08 7.19
C ALA A 172 11.85 2.47 6.52
N ASP A 173 11.73 2.54 5.20
CA ASP A 173 11.70 3.78 4.44
C ASP A 173 10.52 4.67 4.84
N VAL A 174 9.31 4.07 4.96
CA VAL A 174 8.10 4.81 5.41
C VAL A 174 8.25 5.30 6.84
N ILE A 175 8.83 4.50 7.75
CA ILE A 175 9.08 4.93 9.13
C ILE A 175 10.08 6.08 9.19
N ALA A 176 11.15 6.03 8.38
CA ALA A 176 12.11 7.13 8.27
C ALA A 176 11.44 8.42 7.75
N TYR A 177 10.57 8.30 6.76
CA TYR A 177 9.79 9.45 6.28
C TYR A 177 8.84 9.99 7.37
N LEU A 178 8.06 9.15 8.04
CA LEU A 178 7.17 9.59 9.12
C LEU A 178 7.94 10.28 10.24
N ASN A 179 9.12 9.78 10.58
CA ASN A 179 9.98 10.40 11.58
C ASN A 179 10.50 11.78 11.12
N SER A 180 10.72 11.96 9.83
CA SER A 180 11.12 13.26 9.26
C SER A 180 10.00 14.31 9.31
N LEU A 181 8.75 13.89 9.52
CA LEU A 181 7.58 14.76 9.68
C LEU A 181 7.44 15.23 11.14
N SER A 182 8.51 15.71 11.74
CA SER A 182 8.52 16.20 13.13
C SER A 182 9.47 17.37 13.26
N ASP A 183 9.15 18.31 14.15
CA ASP A 183 10.10 19.37 14.55
C ASP A 183 11.25 18.79 15.39
N ASN A 184 11.09 17.59 15.96
CA ASN A 184 12.07 16.91 16.78
C ASN A 184 12.12 15.41 16.45
N PRO A 185 12.71 15.02 15.30
CA PRO A 185 12.80 13.63 14.90
C PRO A 185 13.47 12.76 15.96
N LYS A 186 12.93 11.58 16.21
CA LYS A 186 13.44 10.66 17.24
C LYS A 186 14.57 9.81 16.66
N PRO A 187 15.54 9.37 17.48
CA PRO A 187 16.50 8.35 17.05
C PRO A 187 15.77 7.07 16.67
N LEU A 188 15.92 6.65 15.40
CA LEU A 188 15.37 5.40 14.89
C LEU A 188 16.32 4.25 15.21
N THR A 189 16.34 3.81 16.46
CA THR A 189 17.08 2.61 16.89
C THR A 189 16.06 1.50 17.18
N ALA A 190 16.38 0.26 16.76
CA ALA A 190 15.60 -0.89 17.21
C ALA A 190 15.67 -1.00 18.74
N SER A 191 14.54 -1.31 19.36
CA SER A 191 14.54 -1.65 20.79
C SER A 191 15.41 -2.90 20.99
N LYS A 192 16.30 -2.87 21.98
CA LYS A 192 17.07 -4.06 22.39
C LYS A 192 16.16 -5.01 23.15
#